data_552d9c158545a708b96781248e2209da
#
_entry.id   552d9c158545a708b96781248e2209da
#
_cell.length_a   1.000
_cell.length_b   1.000
_cell.length_c   1.000
_cell.angle_alpha   90.00
_cell.angle_beta   90.00
_cell.angle_gamma   90.00
#
_symmetry.space_group_name_H-M   'P 1'
#
loop_
_entity.id
_entity.type
_entity.pdbx_description
1 polymer ?
#
loop_
_entity_poly.entity_id
_entity_poly.type
_entity_poly.pdbx_seq_one_letter_code
_entity_poly.pdbx_strand_id
1 'polypeptide(L)'
;MPRRPSPRRKPPRRPRERGRGGAPASPDWLRLAGIQAYGHLGVTQKERELGQRVEADVELAYDTPARRRPDSLDQAFDYEEVHQLVKSQIEMSRCKLLETLAEEVAISLLAEFGAPLVRVRLRKLHLPVPDFTAIPEVVVERTRP
;
A
#
# COMPACT_ATOMS: atom_id res chain seq x y z
N MET A 1 2.76 55.39 44.67
CA MET A 1 3.44 54.35 43.88
C MET A 1 2.47 53.29 43.50
N PRO A 2 2.09 53.19 42.21
CA PRO A 2 1.21 52.14 41.78
C PRO A 2 1.94 50.80 41.71
N ARG A 3 1.36 49.73 42.28
CA ARG A 3 1.89 48.38 42.27
C ARG A 3 1.86 47.81 40.83
N ARG A 4 2.98 47.23 40.36
CA ARG A 4 3.05 46.50 39.09
C ARG A 4 2.17 45.26 39.15
N PRO A 5 1.42 44.96 38.09
CA PRO A 5 0.65 43.71 38.03
C PRO A 5 1.58 42.52 37.85
N SER A 6 1.30 41.45 38.62
CA SER A 6 2.02 40.17 38.57
C SER A 6 1.82 39.50 37.22
N PRO A 7 2.83 38.80 36.66
CA PRO A 7 2.71 38.10 35.40
C PRO A 7 1.74 36.92 35.56
N ARG A 8 0.75 36.87 34.68
CA ARG A 8 -0.18 35.74 34.61
C ARG A 8 0.57 34.46 34.22
N ARG A 9 0.53 33.46 35.10
CA ARG A 9 1.10 32.14 34.84
C ARG A 9 0.31 31.51 33.66
N LYS A 10 1.03 31.09 32.61
CA LYS A 10 0.47 30.29 31.51
C LYS A 10 -0.06 28.97 32.08
N PRO A 11 -1.26 28.50 31.64
CA PRO A 11 -1.75 27.21 32.06
C PRO A 11 -0.84 26.07 31.57
N PRO A 12 -0.75 24.95 32.31
CA PRO A 12 0.05 23.82 31.89
C PRO A 12 -0.47 23.26 30.56
N ARG A 13 0.43 23.00 29.64
CA ARG A 13 0.10 22.31 28.37
C ARG A 13 -0.41 20.91 28.71
N ARG A 14 -1.59 20.57 28.24
CA ARG A 14 -2.13 19.20 28.34
C ARG A 14 -1.15 18.22 27.70
N PRO A 15 -0.91 17.05 28.31
CA PRO A 15 -0.12 16.00 27.68
C PRO A 15 -0.77 15.64 26.34
N ARG A 16 0.06 15.61 25.28
CA ARG A 16 -0.40 15.08 24.00
C ARG A 16 -0.71 13.61 24.20
N GLU A 17 -1.97 13.24 24.11
CA GLU A 17 -2.37 11.83 24.03
C GLU A 17 -1.61 11.19 22.89
N ARG A 18 -0.83 10.16 23.21
CA ARG A 18 -0.21 9.30 22.20
C ARG A 18 -1.37 8.55 21.53
N GLY A 19 -1.73 8.96 20.32
CA GLY A 19 -2.77 8.33 19.55
C GLY A 19 -2.45 6.85 19.37
N ARG A 20 -3.42 6.03 19.58
CA ARG A 20 -3.41 4.60 19.24
C ARG A 20 -3.05 4.45 17.77
N GLY A 21 -2.07 3.58 17.46
CA GLY A 21 -1.40 3.41 16.20
C GLY A 21 -2.29 3.19 14.96
N GLY A 22 -2.81 4.28 14.42
CA GLY A 22 -3.40 4.36 13.11
C GLY A 22 -2.47 5.15 12.18
N ALA A 23 -2.71 5.07 10.87
CA ALA A 23 -1.99 5.88 9.89
C ALA A 23 -2.16 7.37 10.21
N PRO A 24 -1.11 8.20 10.09
CA PRO A 24 -1.24 9.64 10.24
C PRO A 24 -2.19 10.21 9.17
N ALA A 25 -2.81 11.39 9.42
CA ALA A 25 -3.75 12.03 8.50
C ALA A 25 -3.15 12.30 7.10
N SER A 26 -1.82 12.49 7.03
CA SER A 26 -1.05 12.64 5.78
C SER A 26 0.22 11.82 5.90
N PRO A 27 0.17 10.51 5.67
CA PRO A 27 1.34 9.65 5.80
C PRO A 27 2.34 9.87 4.67
N ASP A 28 3.61 9.56 4.95
CA ASP A 28 4.58 9.31 3.90
C ASP A 28 4.32 7.92 3.30
N TRP A 29 4.66 7.76 2.05
CA TRP A 29 4.41 6.53 1.32
C TRP A 29 5.67 6.00 0.66
N LEU A 30 5.87 4.68 0.72
CA LEU A 30 6.67 3.99 -0.27
C LEU A 30 5.73 3.56 -1.39
N ARG A 31 6.06 3.92 -2.63
CA ARG A 31 5.32 3.48 -3.81
C ARG A 31 6.25 2.76 -4.78
N LEU A 32 5.88 1.55 -5.17
CA LEU A 32 6.47 0.87 -6.31
C LEU A 32 5.46 0.92 -7.46
N ALA A 33 5.86 1.53 -8.55
CA ALA A 33 5.05 1.67 -9.75
C ALA A 33 5.57 0.76 -10.87
N GLY A 34 4.66 0.11 -11.58
CA GLY A 34 5.00 -0.64 -12.78
C GLY A 34 5.66 -2.00 -12.52
N ILE A 35 5.32 -2.68 -11.44
CA ILE A 35 5.74 -4.07 -11.24
C ILE A 35 5.02 -4.94 -12.27
N GLN A 36 5.76 -5.60 -13.14
CA GLN A 36 5.18 -6.48 -14.15
C GLN A 36 5.52 -7.94 -13.87
N ALA A 37 4.51 -8.79 -14.00
CA ALA A 37 4.67 -10.22 -13.89
C ALA A 37 3.67 -10.94 -14.80
N TYR A 38 3.99 -12.17 -15.14
CA TYR A 38 3.14 -13.02 -15.96
C TYR A 38 2.43 -14.02 -15.06
N GLY A 39 1.11 -14.05 -15.14
CA GLY A 39 0.28 -14.91 -14.30
C GLY A 39 -0.78 -15.64 -15.09
N HIS A 40 -1.27 -16.76 -14.55
CA HIS A 40 -2.30 -17.61 -15.13
C HIS A 40 -3.64 -17.38 -14.41
N LEU A 41 -4.14 -16.16 -14.51
CA LEU A 41 -5.38 -15.72 -13.90
C LEU A 41 -6.37 -15.27 -14.98
N GLY A 42 -7.64 -15.33 -14.70
CA GLY A 42 -8.68 -14.87 -15.60
C GLY A 42 -10.02 -15.59 -15.42
N VAL A 43 -11.06 -14.98 -15.94
CA VAL A 43 -12.44 -15.49 -15.84
C VAL A 43 -12.61 -16.76 -16.67
N THR A 44 -12.04 -16.80 -17.87
CA THR A 44 -12.14 -17.95 -18.77
C THR A 44 -11.01 -18.95 -18.52
N GLN A 45 -11.30 -20.22 -18.79
CA GLN A 45 -10.28 -21.26 -18.74
C GLN A 45 -9.11 -20.96 -19.69
N LYS A 46 -9.42 -20.44 -20.88
CA LYS A 46 -8.40 -20.05 -21.86
C LYS A 46 -7.45 -18.98 -21.35
N GLU A 47 -7.95 -17.95 -20.66
CA GLU A 47 -7.10 -16.94 -20.03
C GLU A 47 -6.16 -17.56 -18.99
N ARG A 48 -6.68 -18.48 -18.17
CA ARG A 48 -5.88 -19.16 -17.14
C ARG A 48 -4.83 -20.13 -17.72
N GLU A 49 -5.13 -20.77 -18.84
CA GLU A 49 -4.18 -21.67 -19.53
C GLU A 49 -3.08 -20.90 -20.24
N LEU A 50 -3.43 -19.86 -20.98
CA LEU A 50 -2.46 -19.04 -21.72
C LEU A 50 -1.66 -18.13 -20.84
N GLY A 51 -2.25 -17.65 -19.75
CA GLY A 51 -1.67 -16.61 -18.92
C GLY A 51 -1.70 -15.24 -19.56
N GLN A 52 -1.32 -14.25 -18.78
CA GLN A 52 -1.29 -12.86 -19.23
C GLN A 52 -0.36 -12.02 -18.37
N ARG A 53 0.06 -10.88 -18.91
CA ARG A 53 0.86 -9.91 -18.19
C ARG A 53 -0.03 -9.03 -17.33
N VAL A 54 0.33 -8.93 -16.05
CA VAL A 54 -0.30 -8.05 -15.08
C VAL A 54 0.72 -7.02 -14.62
N GLU A 55 0.30 -5.78 -14.50
CA GLU A 55 1.10 -4.71 -13.94
C GLU A 55 0.50 -4.24 -12.61
N ALA A 56 1.34 -4.07 -11.61
CA ALA A 56 0.95 -3.65 -10.29
C ALA A 56 1.64 -2.36 -9.88
N ASP A 57 0.86 -1.47 -9.25
CA ASP A 57 1.40 -0.39 -8.42
C ASP A 57 0.98 -0.68 -6.98
N VAL A 58 1.92 -0.58 -6.05
CA VAL A 58 1.64 -0.76 -4.63
C VAL A 58 2.15 0.42 -3.83
N GLU A 59 1.42 0.80 -2.81
CA GLU A 59 1.75 1.90 -1.90
C GLU A 59 1.61 1.41 -0.46
N LEU A 60 2.65 1.63 0.33
CA LEU A 60 2.67 1.30 1.75
C LEU A 60 2.86 2.60 2.54
N ALA A 61 1.92 2.90 3.43
CA ALA A 61 2.03 4.07 4.28
C ALA A 61 2.98 3.83 5.45
N TYR A 62 3.78 4.82 5.79
CA TYR A 62 4.53 4.83 7.04
C TYR A 62 3.64 5.37 8.16
N ASP A 63 3.75 4.78 9.35
CA ASP A 63 3.09 5.28 10.56
C ASP A 63 3.82 6.48 11.20
N THR A 64 5.08 6.65 10.84
CA THR A 64 5.94 7.73 11.34
C THR A 64 6.52 8.53 10.18
N PRO A 65 6.40 9.86 10.17
CA PRO A 65 6.94 10.70 9.11
C PRO A 65 8.47 10.62 9.02
N ALA A 66 9.02 10.77 7.81
CA ALA A 66 10.45 10.66 7.51
C ALA A 66 11.34 11.49 8.44
N ARG A 67 10.93 12.71 8.80
CA ARG A 67 11.65 13.59 9.73
C ARG A 67 11.84 13.02 11.13
N ARG A 68 11.10 11.97 11.50
CA ARG A 68 11.17 11.29 12.81
C ARG A 68 11.73 9.89 12.71
N ARG A 69 12.05 9.42 11.51
CA ARG A 69 12.64 8.10 11.28
C ARG A 69 14.15 8.27 11.09
N PRO A 70 14.99 7.41 11.68
CA PRO A 70 16.41 7.39 11.39
C PRO A 70 16.67 6.99 9.93
N ASP A 71 17.77 7.46 9.38
CA ASP A 71 18.24 7.05 8.06
C ASP A 71 18.88 5.65 8.14
N SER A 72 18.01 4.64 8.22
CA SER A 72 18.36 3.23 8.42
C SER A 72 17.32 2.32 7.79
N LEU A 73 17.74 1.24 7.16
CA LEU A 73 16.86 0.22 6.60
C LEU A 73 15.94 -0.43 7.64
N ASP A 74 16.37 -0.51 8.90
CA ASP A 74 15.55 -1.09 9.98
C ASP A 74 14.23 -0.36 10.20
N GLN A 75 14.15 0.90 9.77
CA GLN A 75 12.98 1.76 9.91
C GLN A 75 12.27 2.04 8.58
N ALA A 76 12.69 1.37 7.51
CA ALA A 76 12.14 1.52 6.18
C ALA A 76 11.53 0.21 5.68
N PHE A 77 10.60 0.32 4.73
CA PHE A 77 10.18 -0.83 3.95
C PHE A 77 11.26 -1.16 2.93
N ASP A 78 11.69 -2.41 2.88
CA ASP A 78 12.59 -2.88 1.85
C ASP A 78 11.81 -3.07 0.54
N TYR A 79 12.06 -2.19 -0.43
CA TYR A 79 11.34 -2.22 -1.71
C TYR A 79 11.68 -3.44 -2.57
N GLU A 80 12.83 -4.07 -2.38
CA GLU A 80 13.17 -5.32 -3.07
C GLU A 80 12.29 -6.46 -2.57
N GLU A 81 12.08 -6.54 -1.26
CA GLU A 81 11.17 -7.53 -0.66
C GLU A 81 9.71 -7.29 -1.06
N VAL A 82 9.27 -6.03 -1.09
CA VAL A 82 7.93 -5.65 -1.56
C VAL A 82 7.73 -6.08 -3.02
N HIS A 83 8.69 -5.76 -3.88
CA HIS A 83 8.67 -6.15 -5.28
C HIS A 83 8.57 -7.67 -5.46
N GLN A 84 9.41 -8.41 -4.75
CA GLN A 84 9.47 -9.87 -4.83
C GLN A 84 8.16 -10.51 -4.36
N LEU A 85 7.57 -10.02 -3.29
CA LEU A 85 6.28 -10.52 -2.79
C LEU A 85 5.18 -10.34 -3.83
N VAL A 86 5.03 -9.14 -4.36
CA VAL A 86 3.98 -8.81 -5.33
C VAL A 86 4.16 -9.63 -6.62
N LYS A 87 5.37 -9.69 -7.14
CA LYS A 87 5.71 -10.46 -8.34
C LYS A 87 5.37 -11.94 -8.16
N SER A 88 5.79 -12.54 -7.05
CA SER A 88 5.52 -13.95 -6.74
C SER A 88 4.02 -14.24 -6.64
N GLN A 89 3.25 -13.37 -6.01
CA GLN A 89 1.81 -13.57 -5.90
C GLN A 89 1.10 -13.50 -7.25
N ILE A 90 1.51 -12.61 -8.14
CA ILE A 90 0.97 -12.57 -9.51
C ILE A 90 1.32 -13.86 -10.26
N GLU A 91 2.57 -14.28 -10.21
CA GLU A 91 3.06 -15.48 -10.92
C GLU A 91 2.39 -16.78 -10.44
N MET A 92 2.11 -16.87 -9.14
CA MET A 92 1.49 -18.06 -8.52
C MET A 92 -0.03 -18.03 -8.55
N SER A 93 -0.65 -16.91 -8.90
CA SER A 93 -2.10 -16.75 -8.86
C SER A 93 -2.81 -17.65 -9.87
N ARG A 94 -3.95 -18.19 -9.44
CA ARG A 94 -4.93 -18.91 -10.28
C ARG A 94 -6.32 -18.31 -10.12
N CYS A 95 -6.40 -17.09 -9.61
CA CYS A 95 -7.66 -16.39 -9.38
C CYS A 95 -8.44 -16.18 -10.70
N LYS A 96 -9.74 -16.19 -10.61
CA LYS A 96 -10.60 -15.82 -11.73
C LYS A 96 -10.71 -14.31 -11.89
N LEU A 97 -10.71 -13.59 -10.78
CA LEU A 97 -10.92 -12.15 -10.73
C LEU A 97 -9.68 -11.41 -10.30
N LEU A 98 -9.42 -10.30 -10.96
CA LEU A 98 -8.31 -9.40 -10.61
C LEU A 98 -8.50 -8.80 -9.22
N GLU A 99 -9.76 -8.57 -8.81
CA GLU A 99 -10.15 -8.11 -7.48
C GLU A 99 -9.70 -9.05 -6.37
N THR A 100 -9.81 -10.36 -6.59
CA THR A 100 -9.36 -11.37 -5.63
C THR A 100 -7.85 -11.30 -5.44
N LEU A 101 -7.11 -11.22 -6.52
CA LEU A 101 -5.66 -11.08 -6.45
C LEU A 101 -5.24 -9.76 -5.76
N ALA A 102 -5.92 -8.66 -6.06
CA ALA A 102 -5.63 -7.37 -5.44
C ALA A 102 -5.84 -7.42 -3.91
N GLU A 103 -6.90 -8.08 -3.45
CA GLU A 103 -7.17 -8.30 -2.03
C GLU A 103 -6.08 -9.15 -1.38
N GLU A 104 -5.70 -10.27 -2.00
CA GLU A 104 -4.64 -11.15 -1.49
C GLU A 104 -3.31 -10.43 -1.37
N VAL A 105 -2.94 -9.62 -2.36
CA VAL A 105 -1.72 -8.79 -2.33
C VAL A 105 -1.78 -7.77 -1.19
N ALA A 106 -2.92 -7.09 -1.03
CA ALA A 106 -3.09 -6.10 0.04
C ALA A 106 -2.96 -6.72 1.43
N ILE A 107 -3.60 -7.87 1.67
CA ILE A 107 -3.52 -8.60 2.93
C ILE A 107 -2.08 -9.02 3.22
N SER A 108 -1.37 -9.54 2.22
CA SER A 108 0.02 -9.96 2.38
C SER A 108 0.95 -8.80 2.70
N LEU A 109 0.77 -7.66 2.02
CA LEU A 109 1.56 -6.45 2.30
C LEU A 109 1.35 -5.93 3.73
N LEU A 110 0.11 -5.93 4.21
CA LEU A 110 -0.20 -5.55 5.59
C LEU A 110 0.46 -6.50 6.61
N ALA A 111 0.38 -7.81 6.36
CA ALA A 111 0.90 -8.83 7.27
C ALA A 111 2.44 -8.84 7.31
N GLU A 112 3.09 -8.81 6.15
CA GLU A 112 4.55 -8.94 6.03
C GLU A 112 5.29 -7.67 6.45
N PHE A 113 4.77 -6.50 6.07
CA PHE A 113 5.48 -5.24 6.28
C PHE A 113 4.94 -4.42 7.46
N GLY A 114 3.80 -4.81 8.03
CA GLY A 114 3.21 -4.10 9.16
C GLY A 114 2.80 -2.65 8.86
N ALA A 115 2.62 -2.30 7.60
CA ALA A 115 2.14 -0.98 7.22
C ALA A 115 0.73 -0.71 7.78
N PRO A 116 0.43 0.49 8.26
CA PRO A 116 -0.91 0.79 8.77
C PRO A 116 -1.97 0.87 7.68
N LEU A 117 -1.56 1.13 6.45
CA LEU A 117 -2.43 1.32 5.29
C LEU A 117 -1.66 0.94 4.02
N VAL A 118 -2.29 0.21 3.14
CA VAL A 118 -1.75 -0.13 1.83
C VAL A 118 -2.78 0.17 0.73
N ARG A 119 -2.27 0.50 -0.46
CA ARG A 119 -3.07 0.64 -1.66
C ARG A 119 -2.46 -0.20 -2.77
N VAL A 120 -3.28 -0.98 -3.46
CA VAL A 120 -2.86 -1.88 -4.54
C VAL A 120 -3.68 -1.56 -5.77
N ARG A 121 -2.99 -1.37 -6.90
CA ARG A 121 -3.59 -1.24 -8.22
C ARG A 121 -3.06 -2.38 -9.09
N LEU A 122 -3.96 -3.14 -9.69
CA LEU A 122 -3.62 -4.18 -10.63
C LEU A 122 -4.29 -3.91 -11.98
N ARG A 123 -3.51 -4.05 -13.04
CA ARG A 123 -3.95 -3.84 -14.43
C ARG A 123 -3.66 -5.05 -15.28
N LYS A 124 -4.62 -5.42 -16.13
CA LYS A 124 -4.40 -6.37 -17.23
C LYS A 124 -3.97 -5.59 -18.46
N LEU A 125 -2.73 -5.76 -18.90
CA LEU A 125 -2.16 -4.95 -19.99
C LEU A 125 -2.71 -5.36 -21.37
N HIS A 126 -3.04 -6.61 -21.54
CA HIS A 126 -3.56 -7.16 -22.82
C HIS A 126 -4.73 -8.08 -22.56
N LEU A 127 -5.89 -7.71 -23.09
CA LEU A 127 -7.08 -8.56 -23.08
C LEU A 127 -7.29 -9.19 -24.45
N PRO A 128 -7.56 -10.51 -24.51
CA PRO A 128 -7.87 -11.17 -25.78
C PRO A 128 -9.33 -10.93 -26.20
N VAL A 129 -9.76 -9.67 -26.20
CA VAL A 129 -11.11 -9.25 -26.59
C VAL A 129 -10.99 -8.32 -27.80
N PRO A 130 -11.55 -8.67 -28.97
CA PRO A 130 -11.50 -7.79 -30.13
C PRO A 130 -12.10 -6.42 -29.85
N ASP A 131 -11.46 -5.37 -30.37
CA ASP A 131 -11.89 -3.96 -30.25
C ASP A 131 -11.96 -3.40 -28.83
N PHE A 132 -11.40 -4.11 -27.84
CA PHE A 132 -11.28 -3.61 -26.48
C PHE A 132 -10.05 -2.72 -26.36
N THR A 133 -10.24 -1.41 -26.18
CA THR A 133 -9.15 -0.41 -26.20
C THR A 133 -8.77 0.12 -24.80
N ALA A 134 -9.51 -0.29 -23.77
CA ALA A 134 -9.23 0.13 -22.40
C ALA A 134 -8.32 -0.88 -21.68
N ILE A 135 -7.65 -0.40 -20.65
CA ILE A 135 -6.90 -1.22 -19.69
C ILE A 135 -7.75 -1.35 -18.43
N PRO A 136 -8.28 -2.52 -18.09
CA PRO A 136 -9.00 -2.69 -16.83
C PRO A 136 -8.04 -2.61 -15.65
N GLU A 137 -8.42 -1.83 -14.66
CA GLU A 137 -7.68 -1.64 -13.43
C GLU A 137 -8.59 -1.84 -12.22
N VAL A 138 -8.09 -2.55 -11.24
CA VAL A 138 -8.71 -2.69 -9.91
C VAL A 138 -7.85 -1.96 -8.90
N VAL A 139 -8.49 -1.18 -8.04
CA VAL A 139 -7.83 -0.47 -6.94
C VAL A 139 -8.46 -0.92 -5.63
N VAL A 140 -7.65 -1.39 -4.70
CA VAL A 140 -8.06 -1.69 -3.34
C VAL A 140 -7.21 -0.91 -2.36
N GLU A 141 -7.83 -0.47 -1.27
CA GLU A 141 -7.16 0.18 -0.16
C GLU A 141 -7.58 -0.53 1.13
N ARG A 142 -6.59 -0.95 1.93
CA ARG A 142 -6.84 -1.71 3.15
C ARG A 142 -6.00 -1.18 4.29
N THR A 143 -6.62 -1.11 5.45
CA THR A 143 -5.96 -0.76 6.71
C THR A 143 -5.63 -2.02 7.49
N ARG A 144 -4.59 -1.92 8.31
CA ARG A 144 -4.28 -2.97 9.29
C ARG A 144 -5.45 -3.12 10.27
N PRO A 145 -5.85 -4.36 10.57
CA PRO A 145 -6.89 -4.63 11.56
C PRO A 145 -6.54 -4.10 12.95
#